data_04c30f3b25e109f01c02a8f3da18b743
#
_entry.id   04c30f3b25e109f01c02a8f3da18b743
#
_cell.length_a   1.000
_cell.length_b   1.000
_cell.length_c   1.000
_cell.angle_alpha   90.00
_cell.angle_beta   90.00
_cell.angle_gamma   90.00
#
_symmetry.space_group_name_H-M   'P 1'
#
loop_
_entity.id
_entity.type
_entity.pdbx_description
1 polymer ?
#
loop_
_entity_poly.entity_id
_entity_poly.type
_entity_poly.pdbx_seq_one_letter_code
_entity_poly.pdbx_strand_id
1 'polypeptide(L)'
;MKTYSTKAKDIERQWWVIDAADKTLGKVATEVASLLMGKHKPLYAPYIDTGDYVVVVNAAKVKVSGKKAEQKTYYRYSGYPGGLKSASFKEVFSKDPARVVELAVKGMLPHNRLGRAMFKKLKVYPGNEHPHQAQTPLLHPERGEGRRATRTKESETLSKER
;
A
#
# COMPACT_ATOMS: atom_id res chain seq x y z
N MET A 1 14.38 32.87 11.24
CA MET A 1 14.21 31.41 11.50
C MET A 1 14.36 30.67 10.19
N LYS A 2 15.15 29.59 10.14
CA LYS A 2 15.25 28.73 8.97
C LYS A 2 14.32 27.52 9.17
N THR A 3 13.38 27.31 8.26
CA THR A 3 12.51 26.12 8.27
C THR A 3 13.34 24.88 7.93
N TYR A 4 13.15 23.79 8.66
CA TYR A 4 13.81 22.51 8.37
C TYR A 4 13.38 21.99 7.00
N SER A 5 14.33 21.56 6.19
CA SER A 5 14.09 20.92 4.89
C SER A 5 14.65 19.50 4.93
N THR A 6 13.81 18.52 4.68
CA THR A 6 14.18 17.09 4.69
C THR A 6 15.24 16.79 3.64
N LYS A 7 16.35 16.17 4.07
CA LYS A 7 17.46 15.74 3.20
C LYS A 7 17.44 14.22 3.03
N ALA A 8 18.06 13.74 1.97
CA ALA A 8 18.13 12.28 1.70
C ALA A 8 18.86 11.49 2.81
N LYS A 9 19.76 12.13 3.55
CA LYS A 9 20.51 11.52 4.66
C LYS A 9 19.65 11.27 5.90
N ASP A 10 18.56 12.02 6.06
CA ASP A 10 17.69 11.99 7.24
C ASP A 10 16.56 10.94 7.08
N ILE A 11 16.54 10.22 5.95
CA ILE A 11 15.46 9.30 5.61
C ILE A 11 15.86 7.89 5.98
N GLU A 12 15.23 7.36 7.02
CA GLU A 12 15.26 5.95 7.37
C GLU A 12 14.10 5.23 6.68
N ARG A 13 14.38 4.08 6.06
CA ARG A 13 13.38 3.26 5.36
C ARG A 13 13.20 1.94 6.09
N GLN A 14 11.93 1.61 6.34
CA GLN A 14 11.53 0.35 6.97
C GLN A 14 10.83 -0.56 5.96
N TRP A 15 10.73 -1.83 6.31
CA TRP A 15 9.96 -2.81 5.56
C TRP A 15 8.68 -3.15 6.30
N TRP A 16 7.56 -3.10 5.59
CA TRP A 16 6.23 -3.38 6.13
C TRP A 16 5.59 -4.53 5.39
N VAL A 17 4.94 -5.44 6.12
CA VAL A 17 4.04 -6.45 5.56
C VAL A 17 2.60 -6.03 5.81
N ILE A 18 1.77 -6.11 4.79
CA ILE A 18 0.32 -5.88 4.86
C ILE A 18 -0.37 -7.16 4.39
N ASP A 19 -1.19 -7.73 5.24
CA ASP A 19 -2.08 -8.81 4.85
C ASP A 19 -3.33 -8.24 4.16
N ALA A 20 -3.58 -8.68 2.94
CA ALA A 20 -4.72 -8.25 2.13
C ALA A 20 -5.92 -9.20 2.23
N ALA A 21 -5.81 -10.29 3.01
CA ALA A 21 -6.89 -11.26 3.18
C ALA A 21 -8.15 -10.57 3.71
N ASP A 22 -9.29 -10.86 3.07
CA ASP A 22 -10.62 -10.36 3.42
C ASP A 22 -10.81 -8.85 3.42
N LYS A 23 -9.77 -8.08 3.10
CA LYS A 23 -9.84 -6.61 3.02
C LYS A 23 -10.33 -6.15 1.66
N THR A 24 -10.96 -4.98 1.63
CA THR A 24 -11.35 -4.36 0.37
C THR A 24 -10.13 -3.78 -0.35
N LEU A 25 -10.03 -4.02 -1.66
CA LEU A 25 -8.95 -3.55 -2.52
C LEU A 25 -8.61 -2.06 -2.31
N GLY A 26 -9.63 -1.21 -2.21
CA GLY A 26 -9.42 0.24 -2.04
C GLY A 26 -8.78 0.60 -0.70
N LYS A 27 -9.15 -0.06 0.41
CA LYS A 27 -8.54 0.16 1.72
C LYS A 27 -7.07 -0.26 1.72
N VAL A 28 -6.78 -1.48 1.25
CA VAL A 28 -5.40 -1.97 1.12
C VAL A 28 -4.56 -1.02 0.26
N ALA A 29 -5.08 -0.62 -0.91
CA ALA A 29 -4.35 0.28 -1.81
C ALA A 29 -4.08 1.66 -1.18
N THR A 30 -5.01 2.21 -0.40
CA THR A 30 -4.83 3.50 0.30
C THR A 30 -3.77 3.41 1.39
N GLU A 31 -3.76 2.34 2.18
CA GLU A 31 -2.76 2.10 3.24
C GLU A 31 -1.37 1.94 2.62
N VAL A 32 -1.24 1.08 1.63
CA VAL A 32 0.00 0.86 0.88
C VAL A 32 0.53 2.15 0.27
N ALA A 33 -0.33 2.93 -0.42
CA ALA A 33 0.07 4.20 -1.02
C ALA A 33 0.55 5.21 0.02
N SER A 34 -0.08 5.26 1.19
CA SER A 34 0.33 6.14 2.29
C SER A 34 1.72 5.80 2.81
N LEU A 35 2.04 4.51 2.97
CA LEU A 35 3.37 4.03 3.39
C LEU A 35 4.43 4.28 2.32
N LEU A 36 4.13 3.99 1.04
CA LEU A 36 5.04 4.21 -0.08
C LEU A 36 5.40 5.68 -0.29
N MET A 37 4.46 6.58 -0.03
CA MET A 37 4.71 8.03 -0.07
C MET A 37 5.41 8.55 1.19
N GLY A 38 5.33 7.82 2.31
CA GLY A 38 5.89 8.24 3.58
C GLY A 38 5.01 9.23 4.35
N LYS A 39 3.70 9.30 4.05
CA LYS A 39 2.76 10.24 4.72
C LYS A 39 2.57 9.99 6.22
N HIS A 40 2.97 8.83 6.72
CA HIS A 40 2.95 8.49 8.14
C HIS A 40 4.12 9.10 8.92
N LYS A 41 5.16 9.57 8.21
CA LYS A 41 6.37 10.14 8.83
C LYS A 41 6.25 11.66 8.99
N PRO A 42 6.74 12.23 10.11
CA PRO A 42 6.76 13.69 10.31
C PRO A 42 7.68 14.40 9.31
N LEU A 43 8.69 13.70 8.78
CA LEU A 43 9.64 14.20 7.78
C LEU A 43 9.10 14.19 6.34
N TYR A 44 7.81 13.87 6.15
CA TYR A 44 7.21 13.83 4.81
C TYR A 44 7.39 15.14 4.07
N ALA A 45 7.90 15.05 2.84
CA ALA A 45 8.00 16.18 1.92
C ALA A 45 7.66 15.74 0.50
N PRO A 46 6.87 16.54 -0.27
CA PRO A 46 6.41 16.13 -1.59
C PRO A 46 7.52 16.11 -2.67
N TYR A 47 8.64 16.74 -2.43
CA TYR A 47 9.77 16.82 -3.38
C TYR A 47 10.78 15.68 -3.26
N ILE A 48 10.69 14.87 -2.19
CA ILE A 48 11.61 13.76 -1.92
C ILE A 48 10.86 12.48 -1.56
N ASP A 49 11.45 11.32 -1.88
CA ASP A 49 10.89 10.01 -1.54
C ASP A 49 11.26 9.61 -0.10
N THR A 50 10.37 9.88 0.85
CA THR A 50 10.51 9.51 2.28
C THR A 50 9.87 8.17 2.62
N GLY A 51 9.24 7.50 1.65
CA GLY A 51 8.43 6.30 1.87
C GLY A 51 9.24 5.02 2.12
N ASP A 52 8.54 4.04 2.66
CA ASP A 52 9.05 2.74 3.07
C ASP A 52 8.86 1.67 1.99
N TYR A 53 9.45 0.49 2.21
CA TYR A 53 9.21 -0.70 1.41
C TYR A 53 7.96 -1.41 1.93
N VAL A 54 7.10 -1.86 1.01
CA VAL A 54 5.85 -2.52 1.37
C VAL A 54 5.74 -3.85 0.64
N VAL A 55 5.49 -4.90 1.41
CA VAL A 55 5.18 -6.25 0.93
C VAL A 55 3.69 -6.50 1.20
N VAL A 56 2.93 -6.80 0.18
CA VAL A 56 1.52 -7.18 0.30
C VAL A 56 1.42 -8.68 0.08
N VAL A 57 0.82 -9.38 1.03
CA VAL A 57 0.57 -10.83 0.97
C VAL A 57 -0.91 -11.13 0.80
N ASN A 58 -1.25 -12.35 0.40
CA ASN A 58 -2.61 -12.83 0.19
C ASN A 58 -3.44 -11.99 -0.82
N ALA A 59 -2.80 -11.46 -1.87
CA ALA A 59 -3.50 -10.67 -2.89
C ALA A 59 -4.65 -11.43 -3.58
N ALA A 60 -4.60 -12.76 -3.64
CA ALA A 60 -5.67 -13.60 -4.17
C ALA A 60 -6.96 -13.59 -3.32
N LYS A 61 -6.89 -13.17 -2.06
CA LYS A 61 -8.04 -13.12 -1.14
C LYS A 61 -8.65 -11.72 -0.99
N VAL A 62 -8.21 -10.76 -1.80
CA VAL A 62 -8.72 -9.38 -1.79
C VAL A 62 -10.17 -9.34 -2.28
N LYS A 63 -11.01 -8.57 -1.58
CA LYS A 63 -12.42 -8.36 -1.92
C LYS A 63 -12.63 -7.02 -2.63
N VAL A 64 -13.63 -6.98 -3.49
CA VAL A 64 -14.15 -5.73 -4.08
C VAL A 64 -15.61 -5.56 -3.71
N SER A 65 -16.04 -4.33 -3.45
CA SER A 65 -17.39 -4.02 -3.01
C SER A 65 -18.34 -3.79 -4.20
N GLY A 66 -19.61 -4.15 -4.00
CA GLY A 66 -20.69 -3.93 -4.97
C GLY A 66 -20.48 -4.70 -6.28
N LYS A 67 -21.00 -4.18 -7.39
CA LYS A 67 -20.95 -4.82 -8.72
C LYS A 67 -19.62 -4.65 -9.46
N LYS A 68 -18.55 -4.14 -8.77
CA LYS A 68 -17.24 -3.87 -9.39
C LYS A 68 -16.56 -5.11 -9.95
N ALA A 69 -16.81 -6.28 -9.36
CA ALA A 69 -16.27 -7.55 -9.85
C ALA A 69 -16.69 -7.84 -11.31
N GLU A 70 -17.85 -7.36 -11.73
CA GLU A 70 -18.41 -7.58 -13.07
C GLU A 70 -18.22 -6.39 -13.99
N GLN A 71 -18.43 -5.19 -13.46
CA GLN A 71 -18.46 -3.96 -14.26
C GLN A 71 -17.08 -3.32 -14.47
N LYS A 72 -16.10 -3.59 -13.59
CA LYS A 72 -14.79 -2.95 -13.70
C LYS A 72 -14.00 -3.53 -14.87
N THR A 73 -13.59 -2.66 -15.79
CA THR A 73 -12.74 -2.99 -16.94
C THR A 73 -11.42 -2.25 -16.86
N TYR A 74 -10.35 -2.93 -17.29
CA TYR A 74 -9.03 -2.37 -17.44
C TYR A 74 -8.74 -2.13 -18.90
N TYR A 75 -8.35 -0.91 -19.25
CA TYR A 75 -8.01 -0.53 -20.62
C TYR A 75 -6.50 -0.42 -20.79
N ARG A 76 -6.01 -0.90 -21.92
CA ARG A 76 -4.63 -0.73 -22.37
C ARG A 76 -4.62 -0.29 -23.83
N TYR A 77 -3.95 0.81 -24.09
CA TYR A 77 -3.78 1.34 -25.44
C TYR A 77 -2.36 1.10 -25.95
N SER A 78 -2.22 0.58 -27.18
CA SER A 78 -0.93 0.27 -27.78
C SER A 78 -0.29 1.44 -28.52
N GLY A 79 -1.02 2.55 -28.73
CA GLY A 79 -0.57 3.70 -29.50
C GLY A 79 -0.95 3.68 -30.98
N TYR A 80 -1.50 2.57 -31.49
CA TYR A 80 -1.92 2.45 -32.88
C TYR A 80 -3.44 2.62 -33.06
N PRO A 81 -3.93 3.07 -34.23
CA PRO A 81 -5.37 3.08 -34.52
C PRO A 81 -5.99 1.71 -34.26
N GLY A 82 -7.12 1.65 -33.57
CA GLY A 82 -7.76 0.40 -33.18
C GLY A 82 -7.05 -0.40 -32.07
N GLY A 83 -5.93 0.09 -31.51
CA GLY A 83 -5.11 -0.61 -30.52
C GLY A 83 -5.62 -0.57 -29.07
N LEU A 84 -6.86 -0.17 -28.80
CA LEU A 84 -7.47 -0.22 -27.47
C LEU A 84 -7.85 -1.67 -27.13
N LYS A 85 -7.23 -2.20 -26.06
CA LYS A 85 -7.57 -3.50 -25.50
C LYS A 85 -8.26 -3.32 -24.17
N SER A 86 -9.33 -4.06 -23.92
CA SER A 86 -10.06 -4.09 -22.65
C SER A 86 -9.98 -5.50 -22.05
N ALA A 87 -9.89 -5.58 -20.73
CA ALA A 87 -9.98 -6.83 -19.99
C ALA A 87 -10.88 -6.62 -18.77
N SER A 88 -11.74 -7.59 -18.46
CA SER A 88 -12.61 -7.52 -17.30
C SER A 88 -11.80 -7.72 -16.01
N PHE A 89 -12.33 -7.22 -14.88
CA PHE A 89 -11.71 -7.44 -13.58
C PHE A 89 -11.53 -8.94 -13.29
N LYS A 90 -12.56 -9.76 -13.59
CA LYS A 90 -12.52 -11.21 -13.36
C LYS A 90 -11.37 -11.88 -14.13
N GLU A 91 -11.18 -11.52 -15.39
CA GLU A 91 -10.08 -12.05 -16.21
C GLU A 91 -8.70 -11.70 -15.67
N VAL A 92 -8.50 -10.42 -15.30
CA VAL A 92 -7.20 -9.96 -14.76
C VAL A 92 -6.95 -10.60 -13.40
N PHE A 93 -7.96 -10.70 -12.54
CA PHE A 93 -7.83 -11.28 -11.21
C PHE A 93 -7.56 -12.78 -11.22
N SER A 94 -8.17 -13.52 -12.15
CA SER A 94 -7.93 -14.98 -12.33
C SER A 94 -6.53 -15.27 -12.87
N LYS A 95 -6.01 -14.39 -13.73
CA LYS A 95 -4.67 -14.54 -14.30
C LYS A 95 -3.58 -14.15 -13.33
N ASP A 96 -3.72 -12.96 -12.74
CA ASP A 96 -2.70 -12.36 -11.89
C ASP A 96 -3.37 -11.44 -10.85
N PRO A 97 -3.71 -11.96 -9.67
CA PRO A 97 -4.32 -11.17 -8.61
C PRO A 97 -3.38 -10.09 -8.07
N ALA A 98 -2.05 -10.30 -8.11
CA ALA A 98 -1.08 -9.30 -7.67
C ALA A 98 -1.17 -8.04 -8.52
N ARG A 99 -1.35 -8.20 -9.83
CA ARG A 99 -1.48 -7.08 -10.77
C ARG A 99 -2.65 -6.16 -10.48
N VAL A 100 -3.76 -6.71 -9.97
CA VAL A 100 -4.94 -5.90 -9.60
C VAL A 100 -4.60 -4.94 -8.45
N VAL A 101 -3.86 -5.42 -7.46
CA VAL A 101 -3.38 -4.60 -6.33
C VAL A 101 -2.37 -3.57 -6.81
N GLU A 102 -1.40 -3.98 -7.64
CA GLU A 102 -0.40 -3.07 -8.23
C GLU A 102 -1.04 -1.92 -9.01
N LEU A 103 -2.03 -2.22 -9.87
CA LEU A 103 -2.74 -1.20 -10.65
C LEU A 103 -3.53 -0.24 -9.76
N ALA A 104 -4.14 -0.74 -8.68
CA ALA A 104 -4.86 0.09 -7.72
C ALA A 104 -3.91 1.05 -6.98
N VAL A 105 -2.77 0.55 -6.49
CA VAL A 105 -1.75 1.37 -5.83
C VAL A 105 -1.11 2.37 -6.79
N LYS A 106 -0.76 1.92 -8.02
CA LYS A 106 -0.18 2.79 -9.04
C LYS A 106 -1.08 3.99 -9.37
N GLY A 107 -2.40 3.79 -9.41
CA GLY A 107 -3.36 4.88 -9.62
C GLY A 107 -3.45 5.87 -8.45
N MET A 108 -3.02 5.49 -7.24
CA MET A 108 -3.01 6.34 -6.04
C MET A 108 -1.67 7.06 -5.80
N LEU A 109 -0.61 6.65 -6.50
CA LEU A 109 0.70 7.30 -6.45
C LEU A 109 0.79 8.46 -7.45
N PRO A 110 1.66 9.45 -7.21
CA PRO A 110 1.92 10.53 -8.16
C PRO A 110 2.36 10.01 -9.54
N HIS A 111 1.83 10.59 -10.63
CA HIS A 111 2.15 10.18 -12.00
C HIS A 111 3.43 10.86 -12.55
N ASN A 112 4.50 10.89 -11.75
CA ASN A 112 5.77 11.51 -12.08
C ASN A 112 6.97 10.56 -11.91
N ARG A 113 8.20 11.06 -12.08
CA ARG A 113 9.42 10.27 -11.87
C ARG A 113 9.54 9.76 -10.43
N LEU A 114 9.14 10.58 -9.46
CA LEU A 114 9.17 10.24 -8.04
C LEU A 114 8.19 9.09 -7.72
N GLY A 115 6.94 9.17 -8.23
CA GLY A 115 5.96 8.09 -8.05
C GLY A 115 6.38 6.78 -8.68
N ARG A 116 7.14 6.79 -9.79
CA ARG A 116 7.73 5.56 -10.36
C ARG A 116 8.81 4.97 -9.46
N ALA A 117 9.61 5.79 -8.78
CA ALA A 117 10.58 5.34 -7.79
C ALA A 117 9.88 4.74 -6.55
N MET A 118 8.82 5.39 -6.06
CA MET A 118 7.99 4.86 -4.95
C MET A 118 7.36 3.52 -5.30
N PHE A 119 6.84 3.36 -6.52
CA PHE A 119 6.21 2.11 -6.97
C PHE A 119 7.18 0.93 -7.02
N LYS A 120 8.47 1.13 -7.29
CA LYS A 120 9.49 0.06 -7.26
C LYS A 120 9.67 -0.58 -5.89
N LYS A 121 9.29 0.12 -4.82
CA LYS A 121 9.37 -0.36 -3.43
C LYS A 121 8.18 -1.24 -3.03
N LEU A 122 7.17 -1.37 -3.88
CA LEU A 122 6.04 -2.26 -3.71
C LEU A 122 6.38 -3.66 -4.20
N LYS A 123 6.08 -4.66 -3.37
CA LYS A 123 6.13 -6.08 -3.71
C LYS A 123 4.78 -6.71 -3.36
N VAL A 124 4.16 -7.40 -4.30
CA VAL A 124 2.83 -8.00 -4.11
C VAL A 124 2.90 -9.49 -4.39
N TYR A 125 2.36 -10.30 -3.49
CA TYR A 125 2.35 -11.76 -3.59
C TYR A 125 0.92 -12.29 -3.49
N PRO A 126 0.54 -13.24 -4.35
CA PRO A 126 -0.80 -13.84 -4.34
C PRO A 126 -1.06 -14.67 -3.08
N GLY A 127 -0.02 -15.36 -2.57
CA GLY A 127 -0.07 -16.18 -1.37
C GLY A 127 0.45 -15.48 -0.12
N ASN A 128 0.67 -16.27 0.93
CA ASN A 128 1.19 -15.79 2.21
C ASN A 128 2.73 -15.76 2.23
N GLU A 129 3.38 -16.52 1.34
CA GLU A 129 4.84 -16.65 1.31
C GLU A 129 5.48 -15.52 0.51
N HIS A 130 6.59 -14.98 1.01
CA HIS A 130 7.38 -13.97 0.33
C HIS A 130 8.89 -14.18 0.58
N PRO A 131 9.78 -13.86 -0.38
CA PRO A 131 11.23 -14.07 -0.27
C PRO A 131 11.95 -13.00 0.58
N HIS A 132 11.23 -12.05 1.17
CA HIS A 132 11.81 -10.90 1.89
C HIS A 132 11.94 -11.13 3.40
N GLN A 133 12.07 -12.35 3.87
CA GLN A 133 12.23 -12.66 5.31
C GLN A 133 13.53 -12.09 5.89
N ALA A 134 14.62 -12.10 5.11
CA ALA A 134 15.90 -11.54 5.50
C ALA A 134 15.87 -10.02 5.81
N GLN A 135 14.86 -9.30 5.32
CA GLN A 135 14.67 -7.88 5.58
C GLN A 135 13.93 -7.62 6.90
N THR A 136 13.52 -8.67 7.62
CA THR A 136 12.75 -8.59 8.88
C THR A 136 11.60 -7.59 8.81
N PRO A 137 10.67 -7.75 7.85
CA PRO A 137 9.61 -6.77 7.65
C PRO A 137 8.62 -6.78 8.83
N LEU A 138 8.22 -5.59 9.28
CA LEU A 138 7.28 -5.41 10.39
C LEU A 138 5.85 -5.58 9.89
N LEU A 139 5.01 -6.25 10.67
CA LEU A 139 3.59 -6.31 10.38
C LEU A 139 2.96 -4.93 10.58
N HIS A 140 2.26 -4.42 9.56
CA HIS A 140 1.59 -3.13 9.66
C HIS A 140 0.32 -3.27 10.53
N PRO A 141 0.20 -2.51 11.64
CA PRO A 141 -1.00 -2.55 12.48
C PRO A 141 -2.21 -2.07 11.70
N GLU A 142 -3.33 -2.77 11.81
CA GLU A 142 -4.56 -2.38 11.14
C GLU A 142 -5.06 -1.01 11.64
N ARG A 143 -5.60 -0.21 10.71
CA ARG A 143 -6.14 1.12 11.00
C ARG A 143 -7.39 1.02 11.88
N GLY A 144 -7.25 0.80 13.14
CA GLY A 144 -8.33 0.61 14.13
C GLY A 144 -7.83 0.00 15.44
N GLU A 145 -6.80 -0.82 15.41
CA GLU A 145 -6.27 -1.46 16.62
C GLU A 145 -5.36 -0.52 17.43
N GLY A 146 -4.57 0.34 16.75
CA GLY A 146 -3.67 1.27 17.44
C GLY A 146 -4.37 2.32 18.31
N ARG A 147 -5.61 2.72 18.00
CA ARG A 147 -6.39 3.66 18.81
C ARG A 147 -7.07 3.00 20.02
N ARG A 148 -7.30 1.69 19.96
CA ARG A 148 -7.88 0.94 21.10
C ARG A 148 -6.79 0.51 22.09
N ALA A 149 -5.63 0.07 21.60
CA ALA A 149 -4.54 -0.42 22.44
C ALA A 149 -3.90 0.67 23.33
N THR A 150 -3.76 1.89 22.85
CA THR A 150 -3.26 3.02 23.65
C THR A 150 -4.26 3.45 24.73
N ARG A 151 -5.57 3.47 24.40
CA ARG A 151 -6.62 3.88 25.35
C ARG A 151 -6.84 2.86 26.47
N THR A 152 -6.61 1.57 26.21
CA THR A 152 -6.74 0.51 27.23
C THR A 152 -5.55 0.53 28.19
N LYS A 153 -4.33 0.77 27.70
CA LYS A 153 -3.13 0.86 28.54
C LYS A 153 -3.12 2.09 29.45
N GLU A 154 -3.61 3.23 28.96
CA GLU A 154 -3.73 4.44 29.79
C GLU A 154 -4.82 4.31 30.87
N SER A 155 -5.92 3.59 30.58
CA SER A 155 -6.97 3.35 31.58
C SER A 155 -6.57 2.33 32.63
N GLU A 156 -5.72 1.34 32.33
CA GLU A 156 -5.20 0.35 33.27
C GLU A 156 -4.12 0.93 34.20
N THR A 157 -3.31 1.87 33.72
CA THR A 157 -2.32 2.56 34.58
C THR A 157 -2.99 3.50 35.56
N LEU A 158 -4.03 4.23 35.17
CA LEU A 158 -4.79 5.13 36.03
C LEU A 158 -5.65 4.40 37.08
N SER A 159 -6.00 3.13 36.85
CA SER A 159 -6.75 2.34 37.83
C SER A 159 -5.86 1.63 38.87
N LYS A 160 -4.54 1.55 38.66
CA LYS A 160 -3.57 0.97 39.61
C LYS A 160 -2.95 2.00 40.56
N GLU A 161 -3.13 3.29 40.31
CA GLU A 161 -2.62 4.38 41.13
C GLU A 161 -3.70 5.00 42.09
N ARG A 162 -4.86 4.37 42.18
CA ARG A 162 -5.92 4.66 43.16
C ARG A 162 -6.11 3.46 44.08
#